data_9a6d9c132961ec5fefa0c336f28ef3ec
#
_entry.id   9a6d9c132961ec5fefa0c336f28ef3ec
#
_cell.length_a   1.000
_cell.length_b   1.000
_cell.length_c   1.000
_cell.angle_alpha   90.00
_cell.angle_beta   90.00
_cell.angle_gamma   90.00
#
_symmetry.space_group_name_H-M   'P 1'
#
loop_
_entity.id
_entity.type
_entity.pdbx_description
1 polymer ?
#
loop_
_entity_poly.entity_id
_entity_poly.type
_entity_poly.pdbx_seq_one_letter_code
_entity_poly.pdbx_strand_id
1 'polypeptide(L)'
;MDALLPLAEKIGARLKARNETIAIAESSTGGLVSAALLSVAGASAYFRGGSVIYTTYARAGFLEIPNPLPAPIERASTEPYALLLADTVRARLQSTWGLGETGATGPTGNRYGDKSGHTCIAVTGPGFSKAITLETGSPDRVGNMRAFGVRALELLAEALG
;
A
#
# COMPACT_ATOMS: atom_id res chain seq x y z
N MET A 1 8.95 3.07 13.09
CA MET A 1 8.17 1.88 13.43
C MET A 1 7.14 2.17 14.55
N ASP A 2 7.48 2.95 15.55
CA ASP A 2 6.64 3.17 16.76
C ASP A 2 5.19 3.61 16.48
N ALA A 3 4.98 4.51 15.51
CA ALA A 3 3.64 4.93 15.13
C ALA A 3 2.83 3.89 14.33
N LEU A 4 3.51 2.92 13.71
CA LEU A 4 2.89 1.88 12.87
C LEU A 4 2.46 0.66 13.70
N LEU A 5 3.20 0.32 14.76
CA LEU A 5 2.99 -0.90 15.55
C LEU A 5 1.58 -1.00 16.15
N PRO A 6 1.03 0.03 16.83
CA PRO A 6 -0.31 -0.09 17.43
C PRO A 6 -1.40 -0.35 16.38
N LEU A 7 -1.26 0.24 15.18
CA LEU A 7 -2.17 -0.01 14.07
C LEU A 7 -2.04 -1.44 13.53
N ALA A 8 -0.80 -1.90 13.36
CA ALA A 8 -0.52 -3.24 12.88
C ALA A 8 -1.02 -4.33 13.85
N GLU A 9 -0.87 -4.13 15.16
CA GLU A 9 -1.42 -5.03 16.19
C GLU A 9 -2.94 -5.14 16.11
N LYS A 10 -3.63 -4.00 16.02
CA LYS A 10 -5.08 -3.94 15.87
C LYS A 10 -5.55 -4.64 14.60
N ILE A 11 -4.88 -4.38 13.46
CA ILE A 11 -5.18 -5.00 12.17
C ILE A 11 -4.94 -6.52 12.24
N GLY A 12 -3.77 -6.93 12.73
CA GLY A 12 -3.43 -8.34 12.85
C GLY A 12 -4.40 -9.14 13.73
N ALA A 13 -4.87 -8.55 14.84
CA ALA A 13 -5.88 -9.14 15.70
C ALA A 13 -7.22 -9.34 14.96
N ARG A 14 -7.66 -8.34 14.19
CA ARG A 14 -8.91 -8.41 13.40
C ARG A 14 -8.84 -9.44 12.29
N LEU A 15 -7.76 -9.43 11.52
CA LEU A 15 -7.55 -10.39 10.43
C LEU A 15 -7.53 -11.83 10.97
N LYS A 16 -6.83 -12.08 12.08
CA LYS A 16 -6.82 -13.40 12.75
C LYS A 16 -8.21 -13.83 13.22
N ALA A 17 -8.94 -12.92 13.89
CA ALA A 17 -10.28 -13.23 14.40
C ALA A 17 -11.29 -13.57 13.30
N ARG A 18 -11.09 -13.04 12.08
CA ARG A 18 -11.96 -13.29 10.92
C ARG A 18 -11.46 -14.38 9.99
N ASN A 19 -10.29 -14.96 10.24
CA ASN A 19 -9.61 -15.86 9.32
C ASN A 19 -9.41 -15.22 7.93
N GLU A 20 -9.15 -13.91 7.89
CA GLU A 20 -8.92 -13.13 6.68
C GLU A 20 -7.42 -12.87 6.48
N THR A 21 -7.04 -12.64 5.24
CA THR A 21 -5.64 -12.47 4.83
C THR A 21 -5.43 -11.18 4.07
N ILE A 22 -4.18 -10.69 4.06
CA ILE A 22 -3.78 -9.44 3.39
C ILE A 22 -2.57 -9.66 2.50
N ALA A 23 -2.55 -8.99 1.35
CA ALA A 23 -1.39 -8.84 0.46
C ALA A 23 -1.11 -7.37 0.20
N ILE A 24 0.17 -7.00 0.09
CA ILE A 24 0.64 -5.62 0.01
C ILE A 24 1.44 -5.38 -1.27
N ALA A 25 1.10 -4.31 -1.99
CA ALA A 25 1.92 -3.76 -3.07
C ALA A 25 2.24 -2.30 -2.74
N GLU A 26 3.37 -2.07 -2.12
CA GLU A 26 3.80 -0.74 -1.70
C GLU A 26 4.95 -0.21 -2.57
N SER A 27 5.08 1.09 -2.71
CA SER A 27 6.11 1.74 -3.51
C SER A 27 6.93 2.70 -2.65
N SER A 28 6.40 3.89 -2.42
CA SER A 28 7.15 4.95 -1.75
C SER A 28 7.26 4.76 -0.23
N THR A 29 6.48 3.92 0.39
CA THR A 29 6.66 3.47 1.78
C THR A 29 7.86 2.55 1.96
N GLY A 30 8.36 1.92 0.88
CA GLY A 30 9.62 1.19 0.88
C GLY A 30 9.68 -0.05 1.75
N GLY A 31 8.55 -0.72 2.00
CA GLY A 31 8.46 -1.92 2.82
C GLY A 31 7.95 -1.69 4.24
N LEU A 32 7.68 -0.44 4.64
CA LEU A 32 7.27 -0.11 6.02
C LEU A 32 5.91 -0.72 6.39
N VAL A 33 4.95 -0.77 5.45
CA VAL A 33 3.62 -1.36 5.70
C VAL A 33 3.74 -2.86 5.93
N SER A 34 4.47 -3.55 5.05
CA SER A 34 4.75 -4.99 5.19
C SER A 34 5.52 -5.29 6.48
N ALA A 35 6.57 -4.50 6.78
CA ALA A 35 7.36 -4.68 7.99
C ALA A 35 6.54 -4.50 9.27
N ALA A 36 5.65 -3.53 9.31
CA ALA A 36 4.77 -3.30 10.44
C ALA A 36 3.82 -4.49 10.67
N LEU A 37 3.17 -4.98 9.62
CA LEU A 37 2.26 -6.12 9.71
C LEU A 37 2.99 -7.43 10.08
N LEU A 38 4.22 -7.61 9.59
CA LEU A 38 5.04 -8.80 9.90
C LEU A 38 5.63 -8.75 11.31
N SER A 39 5.76 -7.58 11.93
CA SER A 39 6.28 -7.45 13.31
C SER A 39 5.32 -7.97 14.38
N VAL A 40 4.06 -8.18 14.03
CA VAL A 40 3.05 -8.70 14.96
C VAL A 40 3.17 -10.22 15.04
N ALA A 41 3.29 -10.76 16.24
CA ALA A 41 3.41 -12.21 16.45
C ALA A 41 2.21 -12.97 15.84
N GLY A 42 2.50 -14.05 15.12
CA GLY A 42 1.50 -14.84 14.41
C GLY A 42 1.09 -14.26 13.05
N ALA A 43 1.88 -13.37 12.46
CA ALA A 43 1.62 -12.76 11.15
C ALA A 43 1.41 -13.80 10.03
N SER A 44 1.99 -14.98 10.13
CA SER A 44 1.80 -16.08 9.17
C SER A 44 0.34 -16.53 9.01
N ALA A 45 -0.51 -16.23 9.99
CA ALA A 45 -1.94 -16.55 9.90
C ALA A 45 -2.71 -15.61 8.93
N TYR A 46 -2.20 -14.40 8.68
CA TYR A 46 -2.92 -13.42 7.88
C TYR A 46 -2.10 -12.77 6.76
N PHE A 47 -0.78 -12.71 6.86
CA PHE A 47 0.05 -12.04 5.87
C PHE A 47 0.43 -13.00 4.73
N ARG A 48 -0.11 -12.77 3.52
CA ARG A 48 0.15 -13.62 2.35
C ARG A 48 1.43 -13.24 1.62
N GLY A 49 1.81 -11.97 1.66
CA GLY A 49 3.01 -11.46 1.03
C GLY A 49 2.96 -9.97 0.79
N GLY A 50 4.13 -9.39 0.56
CA GLY A 50 4.28 -7.98 0.22
C GLY A 50 5.43 -7.78 -0.75
N SER A 51 5.32 -6.75 -1.59
CA SER A 51 6.33 -6.39 -2.56
C SER A 51 6.52 -4.88 -2.63
N VAL A 52 7.76 -4.43 -2.84
CA VAL A 52 8.10 -3.04 -3.08
C VAL A 52 8.11 -2.78 -4.58
N ILE A 53 7.05 -2.17 -5.07
CA ILE A 53 6.80 -1.90 -6.51
C ILE A 53 7.32 -0.49 -6.85
N TYR A 54 8.62 -0.27 -6.68
CA TYR A 54 9.21 1.07 -6.82
C TYR A 54 9.53 1.46 -8.26
N THR A 55 9.77 0.48 -9.12
CA THR A 55 10.16 0.70 -10.53
C THR A 55 9.22 -0.01 -11.49
N THR A 56 9.29 0.36 -12.77
CA THR A 56 8.57 -0.37 -13.84
C THR A 56 9.04 -1.81 -13.96
N TYR A 57 10.30 -2.10 -13.65
CA TYR A 57 10.84 -3.46 -13.60
C TYR A 57 10.21 -4.30 -12.48
N ALA A 58 10.13 -3.73 -11.26
CA ALA A 58 9.49 -4.40 -10.13
C ALA A 58 8.00 -4.63 -10.41
N ARG A 59 7.32 -3.65 -11.02
CA ARG A 59 5.92 -3.75 -11.42
C ARG A 59 5.69 -4.91 -12.39
N ALA A 60 6.50 -5.00 -13.44
CA ALA A 60 6.42 -6.07 -14.41
C ALA A 60 6.82 -7.42 -13.83
N GLY A 61 7.92 -7.48 -13.07
CA GLY A 61 8.46 -8.72 -12.53
C GLY A 61 7.64 -9.34 -11.41
N PHE A 62 7.11 -8.53 -10.50
CA PHE A 62 6.34 -9.05 -9.35
C PHE A 62 4.84 -9.13 -9.61
N LEU A 63 4.27 -8.16 -10.34
CA LEU A 63 2.83 -8.07 -10.51
C LEU A 63 2.35 -8.37 -11.95
N GLU A 64 3.28 -8.53 -12.90
CA GLU A 64 2.97 -8.70 -14.33
C GLU A 64 2.09 -7.57 -14.90
N ILE A 65 2.13 -6.40 -14.27
CA ILE A 65 1.46 -5.20 -14.80
C ILE A 65 2.31 -4.63 -15.93
N PRO A 66 1.75 -4.50 -17.14
CA PRO A 66 2.51 -4.12 -18.33
C PRO A 66 2.96 -2.64 -18.32
N ASN A 67 3.83 -2.32 -19.27
CA ASN A 67 4.16 -0.96 -19.66
C ASN A 67 3.96 -0.85 -21.18
N PRO A 68 3.02 0.00 -21.67
CA PRO A 68 2.21 0.96 -20.93
C PRO A 68 1.22 0.31 -19.96
N LEU A 69 0.69 1.12 -19.04
CA LEU A 69 -0.36 0.69 -18.09
C LEU A 69 -1.65 0.35 -18.85
N PRO A 70 -2.51 -0.54 -18.31
CA PRO A 70 -3.79 -0.83 -18.92
C PRO A 70 -4.72 0.41 -18.86
N ALA A 71 -5.37 0.70 -19.98
CA ALA A 71 -6.35 1.79 -20.03
C ALA A 71 -7.49 1.54 -19.01
N PRO A 72 -8.04 2.58 -18.38
CA PRO A 72 -7.79 4.01 -18.59
C PRO A 72 -6.67 4.60 -17.73
N ILE A 73 -5.82 3.80 -17.10
CA ILE A 73 -4.77 4.26 -16.19
C ILE A 73 -3.59 4.78 -17.00
N GLU A 74 -3.30 6.07 -16.91
CA GLU A 74 -2.25 6.71 -17.71
C GLU A 74 -0.89 6.73 -17.01
N ARG A 75 -0.86 6.79 -15.67
CA ARG A 75 0.36 6.95 -14.89
C ARG A 75 0.28 6.36 -13.48
N ALA A 76 1.43 6.14 -12.88
CA ALA A 76 1.56 5.86 -11.45
C ALA A 76 1.23 7.10 -10.59
N SER A 77 1.23 6.97 -9.28
CA SER A 77 0.92 8.01 -8.30
C SER A 77 -0.47 8.62 -8.47
N THR A 78 -1.46 7.76 -8.77
CA THR A 78 -2.88 8.12 -8.89
C THR A 78 -3.73 7.09 -8.13
N GLU A 79 -4.93 7.49 -7.73
CA GLU A 79 -5.88 6.57 -7.07
C GLU A 79 -6.26 5.36 -7.94
N PRO A 80 -6.54 5.50 -9.26
CA PRO A 80 -6.77 4.34 -10.12
C PRO A 80 -5.57 3.38 -10.18
N TYR A 81 -4.34 3.90 -10.15
CA TYR A 81 -3.15 3.05 -10.13
C TYR A 81 -2.97 2.35 -8.77
N ALA A 82 -3.25 3.03 -7.65
CA ALA A 82 -3.24 2.41 -6.33
C ALA A 82 -4.26 1.27 -6.22
N LEU A 83 -5.47 1.45 -6.78
CA LEU A 83 -6.48 0.39 -6.90
C LEU A 83 -6.00 -0.79 -7.73
N LEU A 84 -5.36 -0.53 -8.89
CA LEU A 84 -4.77 -1.58 -9.72
C LEU A 84 -3.74 -2.39 -8.95
N LEU A 85 -2.87 -1.75 -8.17
CA LEU A 85 -1.88 -2.43 -7.32
C LEU A 85 -2.56 -3.31 -6.28
N ALA A 86 -3.55 -2.76 -5.55
CA ALA A 86 -4.28 -3.48 -4.51
C ALA A 86 -5.01 -4.71 -5.07
N ASP A 87 -5.75 -4.56 -6.16
CA ASP A 87 -6.50 -5.66 -6.79
C ASP A 87 -5.56 -6.72 -7.37
N THR A 88 -4.47 -6.29 -8.01
CA THR A 88 -3.51 -7.22 -8.62
C THR A 88 -2.81 -8.07 -7.56
N VAL A 89 -2.28 -7.46 -6.49
CA VAL A 89 -1.58 -8.23 -5.45
C VAL A 89 -2.56 -9.13 -4.69
N ARG A 90 -3.78 -8.66 -4.45
CA ARG A 90 -4.86 -9.46 -3.85
C ARG A 90 -5.17 -10.70 -4.66
N ALA A 91 -5.35 -10.56 -5.97
CA ALA A 91 -5.67 -11.68 -6.86
C ALA A 91 -4.50 -12.66 -6.97
N ARG A 92 -3.27 -12.16 -7.18
CA ARG A 92 -2.08 -13.01 -7.34
C ARG A 92 -1.76 -13.85 -6.12
N LEU A 93 -1.93 -13.30 -4.92
CA LEU A 93 -1.67 -14.00 -3.66
C LEU A 93 -2.91 -14.62 -3.04
N GLN A 94 -4.06 -14.55 -3.73
CA GLN A 94 -5.33 -15.13 -3.27
C GLN A 94 -5.66 -14.71 -1.83
N SER A 95 -5.45 -13.42 -1.53
CA SER A 95 -5.74 -12.85 -0.21
C SER A 95 -7.16 -12.28 -0.14
N THR A 96 -7.69 -12.16 1.07
CA THR A 96 -9.00 -11.53 1.30
C THR A 96 -8.95 -10.04 1.00
N TRP A 97 -7.85 -9.39 1.43
CA TRP A 97 -7.61 -7.96 1.28
C TRP A 97 -6.36 -7.69 0.45
N GLY A 98 -6.38 -6.60 -0.30
CA GLY A 98 -5.23 -6.05 -0.99
C GLY A 98 -5.02 -4.60 -0.61
N LEU A 99 -3.77 -4.19 -0.41
CA LEU A 99 -3.39 -2.80 -0.20
C LEU A 99 -2.38 -2.38 -1.25
N GLY A 100 -2.66 -1.27 -1.93
CA GLY A 100 -1.76 -0.63 -2.91
C GLY A 100 -1.33 0.76 -2.42
N GLU A 101 -0.05 1.10 -2.55
CA GLU A 101 0.48 2.43 -2.24
C GLU A 101 1.43 2.89 -3.33
N THR A 102 1.35 4.17 -3.70
CA THR A 102 2.16 4.78 -4.75
C THR A 102 2.29 6.29 -4.58
N GLY A 103 3.50 6.83 -4.60
CA GLY A 103 3.70 8.24 -4.33
C GLY A 103 5.08 8.79 -4.59
N ALA A 104 5.34 9.99 -4.06
CA ALA A 104 6.58 10.75 -4.16
C ALA A 104 7.00 11.25 -2.76
N THR A 105 7.88 10.53 -2.11
CA THR A 105 8.34 10.88 -0.75
C THR A 105 9.25 12.11 -0.69
N GLY A 106 9.85 12.50 -1.79
CA GLY A 106 10.73 13.68 -1.80
C GLY A 106 12.23 13.37 -1.80
N PRO A 107 13.08 14.39 -1.66
CA PRO A 107 12.78 15.80 -1.38
C PRO A 107 12.15 16.56 -2.55
N THR A 108 12.27 16.06 -3.79
CA THR A 108 11.62 16.59 -4.98
C THR A 108 10.35 15.84 -5.32
N GLY A 109 9.48 16.42 -6.13
CA GLY A 109 8.32 15.73 -6.69
C GLY A 109 8.72 14.66 -7.69
N ASN A 110 7.72 14.01 -8.27
CA ASN A 110 7.92 13.00 -9.30
C ASN A 110 7.88 13.60 -10.71
N ARG A 111 8.20 12.75 -11.71
CA ARG A 111 8.17 13.14 -13.14
C ARG A 111 6.79 13.48 -13.69
N TYR A 112 5.74 13.21 -12.94
CA TYR A 112 4.36 13.47 -13.35
C TYR A 112 3.84 14.84 -12.86
N GLY A 113 4.66 15.61 -12.12
CA GLY A 113 4.31 16.91 -11.59
C GLY A 113 3.72 16.91 -10.17
N ASP A 114 3.58 15.75 -9.54
CA ASP A 114 3.17 15.66 -8.15
C ASP A 114 4.28 16.18 -7.23
N LYS A 115 3.90 16.91 -6.18
CA LYS A 115 4.85 17.48 -5.22
C LYS A 115 5.41 16.40 -4.28
N SER A 116 6.53 16.70 -3.64
CA SER A 116 7.00 15.91 -2.50
C SER A 116 5.93 15.79 -1.42
N GLY A 117 5.74 14.60 -0.88
CA GLY A 117 4.71 14.33 0.12
C GLY A 117 3.36 13.88 -0.46
N HIS A 118 3.28 13.66 -1.77
CA HIS A 118 2.11 13.09 -2.45
C HIS A 118 2.11 11.57 -2.37
N THR A 119 1.00 10.95 -1.98
CA THR A 119 0.78 9.50 -2.14
C THR A 119 -0.70 9.18 -2.37
N CYS A 120 -0.93 8.14 -3.17
CA CYS A 120 -2.23 7.50 -3.31
C CYS A 120 -2.20 6.11 -2.69
N ILE A 121 -3.22 5.80 -1.92
CA ILE A 121 -3.34 4.54 -1.17
C ILE A 121 -4.70 3.94 -1.47
N ALA A 122 -4.74 2.65 -1.72
CA ALA A 122 -6.00 1.93 -1.93
C ALA A 122 -6.06 0.65 -1.10
N VAL A 123 -7.25 0.30 -0.67
CA VAL A 123 -7.58 -0.99 -0.05
C VAL A 123 -8.77 -1.58 -0.76
N THR A 124 -8.66 -2.86 -1.12
CA THR A 124 -9.74 -3.62 -1.75
C THR A 124 -9.98 -4.94 -1.01
N GLY A 125 -11.23 -5.35 -0.91
CA GLY A 125 -11.64 -6.56 -0.22
C GLY A 125 -13.14 -6.85 -0.37
N PRO A 126 -13.69 -7.80 0.37
CA PRO A 126 -15.11 -8.17 0.28
C PRO A 126 -16.03 -6.99 0.57
N GLY A 127 -16.75 -6.51 -0.46
CA GLY A 127 -17.67 -5.38 -0.35
C GLY A 127 -17.02 -4.03 -0.10
N PHE A 128 -15.68 -3.92 -0.24
CA PHE A 128 -14.93 -2.70 0.00
C PHE A 128 -13.92 -2.42 -1.12
N SER A 129 -13.95 -1.20 -1.62
CA SER A 129 -12.96 -0.68 -2.57
C SER A 129 -12.85 0.83 -2.35
N LYS A 130 -11.73 1.29 -1.84
CA LYS A 130 -11.52 2.71 -1.54
C LYS A 130 -10.09 3.11 -1.85
N ALA A 131 -9.94 4.23 -2.52
CA ALA A 131 -8.66 4.91 -2.69
C ALA A 131 -8.71 6.31 -2.10
N ILE A 132 -7.57 6.79 -1.66
CA ILE A 132 -7.39 8.12 -1.09
C ILE A 132 -6.08 8.72 -1.57
N THR A 133 -6.02 10.04 -1.58
CA THR A 133 -4.79 10.82 -1.80
C THR A 133 -4.41 11.53 -0.50
N LEU A 134 -3.14 11.47 -0.14
CA LEU A 134 -2.54 12.23 0.96
C LEU A 134 -1.48 13.18 0.41
N GLU A 135 -1.52 14.43 0.88
CA GLU A 135 -0.51 15.45 0.60
C GLU A 135 0.06 15.96 1.93
N THR A 136 1.30 15.63 2.25
CA THR A 136 1.93 16.12 3.49
C THR A 136 2.49 17.53 3.36
N GLY A 137 2.83 17.93 2.13
CA GLY A 137 3.50 19.20 1.86
C GLY A 137 4.95 19.28 2.35
N SER A 138 5.51 18.16 2.83
CA SER A 138 6.85 18.11 3.41
C SER A 138 7.90 17.61 2.39
N PRO A 139 9.13 18.16 2.39
CA PRO A 139 10.25 17.61 1.64
C PRO A 139 10.98 16.48 2.39
N ASP A 140 10.62 16.18 3.65
CA ASP A 140 11.27 15.15 4.46
C ASP A 140 10.90 13.75 3.96
N ARG A 141 11.81 13.13 3.22
CA ARG A 141 11.62 11.81 2.62
C ARG A 141 11.27 10.73 3.63
N VAL A 142 12.01 10.64 4.72
CA VAL A 142 11.79 9.59 5.73
C VAL A 142 10.52 9.85 6.53
N GLY A 143 10.26 11.11 6.86
CA GLY A 143 9.01 11.55 7.48
C GLY A 143 7.80 11.20 6.61
N ASN A 144 7.88 11.44 5.30
CA ASN A 144 6.82 11.08 4.36
C ASN A 144 6.62 9.57 4.25
N MET A 145 7.68 8.78 4.16
CA MET A 145 7.56 7.31 4.17
C MET A 145 6.77 6.81 5.39
N ARG A 146 7.06 7.35 6.57
CA ARG A 146 6.34 7.03 7.82
C ARG A 146 4.89 7.49 7.79
N ALA A 147 4.62 8.73 7.38
CA ALA A 147 3.27 9.27 7.28
C ALA A 147 2.40 8.47 6.31
N PHE A 148 2.96 8.10 5.15
CA PHE A 148 2.28 7.26 4.16
C PHE A 148 1.95 5.87 4.72
N GLY A 149 2.91 5.25 5.41
CA GLY A 149 2.71 3.95 6.07
C GLY A 149 1.63 3.99 7.14
N VAL A 150 1.62 5.04 7.99
CA VAL A 150 0.56 5.24 8.99
C VAL A 150 -0.80 5.37 8.31
N ARG A 151 -0.90 6.23 7.29
CA ARG A 151 -2.17 6.45 6.57
C ARG A 151 -2.66 5.19 5.84
N ALA A 152 -1.74 4.38 5.31
CA ALA A 152 -2.06 3.10 4.68
C ALA A 152 -2.67 2.11 5.68
N LEU A 153 -2.08 1.98 6.87
CA LEU A 153 -2.61 1.13 7.94
C LEU A 153 -3.93 1.66 8.50
N GLU A 154 -4.10 2.98 8.61
CA GLU A 154 -5.39 3.58 9.00
C GLU A 154 -6.50 3.22 8.01
N LEU A 155 -6.25 3.35 6.70
CA LEU A 155 -7.24 2.99 5.67
C LEU A 155 -7.57 1.48 5.73
N LEU A 156 -6.59 0.63 5.96
CA LEU A 156 -6.84 -0.81 6.16
C LEU A 156 -7.66 -1.07 7.42
N ALA A 157 -7.38 -0.36 8.52
CA ALA A 157 -8.16 -0.47 9.75
C ALA A 157 -9.61 0.01 9.57
N GLU A 158 -9.83 1.08 8.78
CA GLU A 158 -11.17 1.53 8.37
C GLU A 158 -11.92 0.43 7.60
N ALA A 159 -11.26 -0.20 6.63
CA ALA A 159 -11.83 -1.27 5.81
C ALA A 159 -12.25 -2.49 6.64
N LEU A 160 -11.49 -2.78 7.67
CA LEU A 160 -11.77 -3.88 8.59
C LEU A 160 -12.83 -3.54 9.65
N GLY A 161 -13.24 -2.32 9.80
CA GLY A 161 -14.27 -1.88 10.75
C GLY A 161 -13.76 -1.82 12.18
#